data_b0186236761b16af191f9ecb66bd5403
#
_entry.id   b0186236761b16af191f9ecb66bd5403
#
_cell.length_a   1.000
_cell.length_b   1.000
_cell.length_c   1.000
_cell.angle_alpha   90.00
_cell.angle_beta   90.00
_cell.angle_gamma   90.00
#
_symmetry.space_group_name_H-M   'P 1'
#
loop_
_entity.id
_entity.type
_entity.pdbx_description
1 polymer ?
#
loop_
_entity_poly.entity_id
_entity_poly.type
_entity_poly.pdbx_seq_one_letter_code
_entity_poly.pdbx_strand_id
1 'polypeptide(L)'
;MKDPHLEAALDEARKGLAEGGIPIGSVLVLDGKIVGRGHNRRVQKGSPILHAVMDCLENAGRLTAAEYERCVIYSTLSPCDMCSGAILLYKIPVVVIAENETFQGPEAHLVERGVELRNAEHAGAVELMRDFIADRPELWNEDIGEPS
;
A
#
# COMPACT_ATOMS: atom_id res chain seq x y z
N MET A 1 0.02 19.35 9.16
CA MET A 1 -1.40 19.02 8.94
C MET A 1 -1.51 17.55 8.50
N LYS A 2 -2.42 16.80 9.10
CA LYS A 2 -2.60 15.40 8.75
C LYS A 2 -3.37 15.27 7.44
N ASP A 3 -2.92 14.34 6.60
CA ASP A 3 -3.64 13.97 5.39
C ASP A 3 -4.70 12.93 5.76
N PRO A 4 -6.00 13.24 5.65
CA PRO A 4 -7.05 12.32 6.08
C PRO A 4 -7.08 11.02 5.27
N HIS A 5 -6.64 11.05 4.02
CA HIS A 5 -6.59 9.83 3.21
C HIS A 5 -5.43 8.92 3.64
N LEU A 6 -4.30 9.52 3.99
CA LEU A 6 -3.18 8.75 4.54
C LEU A 6 -3.55 8.15 5.88
N GLU A 7 -4.26 8.92 6.74
CA GLU A 7 -4.73 8.40 8.02
C GLU A 7 -5.72 7.24 7.83
N ALA A 8 -6.57 7.31 6.80
CA ALA A 8 -7.46 6.19 6.46
C ALA A 8 -6.68 4.95 6.05
N ALA A 9 -5.59 5.11 5.29
CA ALA A 9 -4.71 3.99 4.94
C ALA A 9 -4.05 3.39 6.19
N LEU A 10 -3.63 4.23 7.13
CA LEU A 10 -3.06 3.77 8.40
C LEU A 10 -4.10 3.03 9.26
N ASP A 11 -5.36 3.48 9.23
CA ASP A 11 -6.43 2.77 9.92
C ASP A 11 -6.62 1.37 9.33
N GLU A 12 -6.52 1.22 8.01
CA GLU A 12 -6.56 -0.09 7.37
C GLU A 12 -5.38 -0.97 7.80
N ALA A 13 -4.19 -0.38 7.93
CA ALA A 13 -3.01 -1.11 8.42
C ALA A 13 -3.24 -1.64 9.85
N ARG A 14 -3.76 -0.80 10.73
CA ARG A 14 -4.05 -1.19 12.11
C ARG A 14 -5.13 -2.25 12.20
N LYS A 15 -6.14 -2.15 11.34
CA LYS A 15 -7.20 -3.16 11.24
C LYS A 15 -6.61 -4.52 10.83
N GLY A 16 -5.73 -4.53 9.85
CA GLY A 16 -5.05 -5.75 9.41
C GLY A 16 -4.23 -6.38 10.54
N LEU A 17 -3.51 -5.55 11.31
CA LEU A 17 -2.73 -6.02 12.45
C LEU A 17 -3.65 -6.63 13.52
N ALA A 18 -4.77 -5.99 13.81
CA ALA A 18 -5.74 -6.49 14.79
C ALA A 18 -6.34 -7.84 14.36
N GLU A 19 -6.40 -8.11 13.05
CA GLU A 19 -6.86 -9.39 12.50
C GLU A 19 -5.76 -10.47 12.49
N GLY A 20 -4.57 -10.14 12.96
CA GLY A 20 -3.43 -11.07 12.96
C GLY A 20 -2.58 -11.03 11.71
N GLY A 21 -2.79 -10.06 10.84
CA GLY A 21 -2.08 -9.92 9.57
C GLY A 21 -0.98 -8.87 9.59
N ILE A 22 -0.44 -8.61 8.41
CA ILE A 22 0.66 -7.65 8.20
C ILE A 22 0.08 -6.24 8.17
N PRO A 23 0.64 -5.28 8.96
CA PRO A 23 0.05 -3.95 9.10
C PRO A 23 0.39 -3.02 7.94
N ILE A 24 -0.17 -3.28 6.78
CA ILE A 24 -0.06 -2.42 5.60
C ILE A 24 -1.46 -2.14 5.10
N GLY A 25 -1.75 -0.86 4.87
CA GLY A 25 -3.06 -0.41 4.41
C GLY A 25 -2.96 0.48 3.19
N SER A 26 -4.05 0.58 2.45
CA SER A 26 -4.13 1.37 1.22
C SER A 26 -5.54 1.91 1.02
N VAL A 27 -5.62 3.11 0.44
CA VAL A 27 -6.89 3.66 -0.04
C VAL A 27 -6.69 4.24 -1.43
N LEU A 28 -7.72 4.11 -2.26
CA LEU A 28 -7.75 4.69 -3.61
C LEU A 28 -8.70 5.87 -3.60
N VAL A 29 -8.21 7.03 -4.05
CA VAL A 29 -8.98 8.29 -4.04
C VAL A 29 -9.24 8.73 -5.47
N LEU A 30 -10.51 8.95 -5.79
CA LEU A 30 -10.94 9.45 -7.10
C LEU A 30 -11.72 10.75 -6.88
N ASP A 31 -11.23 11.83 -7.50
CA ASP A 31 -11.85 13.15 -7.39
C ASP A 31 -12.13 13.55 -5.94
N GLY A 32 -11.15 13.32 -5.06
CA GLY A 32 -11.21 13.68 -3.65
C GLY A 32 -11.97 12.73 -2.75
N LYS A 33 -12.51 11.64 -3.28
CA LYS A 33 -13.29 10.67 -2.50
C LYS A 33 -12.63 9.31 -2.48
N ILE A 34 -12.66 8.64 -1.33
CA ILE A 34 -12.19 7.26 -1.22
C ILE A 34 -13.18 6.35 -1.94
N VAL A 35 -12.70 5.65 -2.97
CA VAL A 35 -13.50 4.69 -3.75
C VAL A 35 -13.09 3.25 -3.48
N GLY A 36 -11.98 3.02 -2.79
CA GLY A 36 -11.54 1.69 -2.39
C GLY A 36 -10.65 1.77 -1.17
N ARG A 37 -10.72 0.74 -0.33
CA ARG A 37 -9.90 0.59 0.86
C ARG A 37 -9.48 -0.86 0.98
N GLY A 38 -8.28 -1.09 1.47
CA GLY A 38 -7.82 -2.44 1.69
C GLY A 38 -6.62 -2.50 2.62
N HIS A 39 -6.29 -3.71 3.02
CA HIS A 39 -5.10 -3.98 3.81
C HIS A 39 -4.57 -5.37 3.43
N ASN A 40 -3.32 -5.63 3.80
CA ASN A 40 -2.70 -6.92 3.50
C ASN A 40 -3.50 -8.06 4.11
N ARG A 41 -3.85 -9.07 3.30
CA ARG A 41 -4.67 -10.22 3.70
C ARG A 41 -3.97 -11.56 3.49
N ARG A 42 -2.65 -11.54 3.44
CA ARG A 42 -1.88 -12.79 3.30
C ARG A 42 -2.29 -13.82 4.35
N VAL A 43 -2.35 -13.40 5.59
CA VAL A 43 -2.68 -14.28 6.71
C VAL A 43 -4.18 -14.57 6.73
N GLN A 44 -5.01 -13.55 6.62
CA GLN A 44 -6.45 -13.69 6.79
C GLN A 44 -7.09 -14.58 5.72
N LYS A 45 -6.55 -14.55 4.50
CA LYS A 45 -7.11 -15.32 3.37
C LYS A 45 -6.15 -16.35 2.78
N GLY A 46 -4.95 -16.49 3.36
CA GLY A 46 -3.95 -17.38 2.78
C GLY A 46 -3.59 -16.98 1.35
N SER A 47 -3.52 -15.69 1.07
CA SER A 47 -3.34 -15.17 -0.29
C SER A 47 -1.93 -14.63 -0.50
N PRO A 48 -1.24 -15.07 -1.57
CA PRO A 48 0.07 -14.51 -1.89
C PRO A 48 -0.01 -13.15 -2.58
N ILE A 49 -1.15 -12.77 -3.13
CA ILE A 49 -1.28 -11.56 -3.95
C ILE A 49 -2.04 -10.42 -3.28
N LEU A 50 -2.76 -10.67 -2.20
CA LEU A 50 -3.55 -9.63 -1.55
C LEU A 50 -2.70 -8.77 -0.62
N HIS A 51 -1.71 -8.10 -1.20
CA HIS A 51 -1.07 -6.96 -0.58
C HIS A 51 -2.08 -5.82 -0.45
N ALA A 52 -1.79 -4.82 0.37
CA ALA A 52 -2.74 -3.76 0.65
C ALA A 52 -3.25 -3.05 -0.62
N VAL A 53 -2.34 -2.72 -1.54
CA VAL A 53 -2.69 -2.07 -2.81
C VAL A 53 -3.59 -2.98 -3.64
N MET A 54 -3.27 -4.26 -3.73
CA MET A 54 -4.06 -5.22 -4.50
C MET A 54 -5.45 -5.40 -3.90
N ASP A 55 -5.55 -5.53 -2.58
CA ASP A 55 -6.83 -5.62 -1.87
C ASP A 55 -7.67 -4.35 -2.06
N CYS A 56 -7.01 -3.20 -2.00
CA CYS A 56 -7.65 -1.90 -2.24
C CYS A 56 -8.26 -1.82 -3.64
N LEU A 57 -7.48 -2.19 -4.66
CA LEU A 57 -7.95 -2.17 -6.05
C LEU A 57 -9.09 -3.15 -6.28
N GLU A 58 -9.01 -4.34 -5.68
CA GLU A 58 -10.09 -5.33 -5.73
C GLU A 58 -11.38 -4.77 -5.14
N ASN A 59 -11.28 -4.12 -3.97
CA ASN A 59 -12.43 -3.56 -3.28
C ASN A 59 -13.01 -2.33 -3.98
N ALA A 60 -12.18 -1.55 -4.67
CA ALA A 60 -12.65 -0.41 -5.47
C ALA A 60 -13.53 -0.87 -6.63
N GLY A 61 -13.28 -2.07 -7.12
CA GLY A 61 -14.01 -2.63 -8.24
C GLY A 61 -13.50 -2.13 -9.58
N ARG A 62 -14.28 -2.38 -10.62
CA ARG A 62 -13.87 -2.12 -12.00
C ARG A 62 -14.14 -0.67 -12.38
N LEU A 63 -13.11 0.17 -12.33
CA LEU A 63 -13.17 1.55 -12.80
C LEU A 63 -12.80 1.60 -14.28
N THR A 64 -13.13 2.72 -14.95
CA THR A 64 -12.69 2.95 -16.33
C THR A 64 -11.22 3.41 -16.35
N ALA A 65 -10.57 3.29 -17.50
CA ALA A 65 -9.21 3.77 -17.67
C ALA A 65 -9.10 5.27 -17.36
N ALA A 66 -10.08 6.07 -17.80
CA ALA A 66 -10.11 7.50 -17.52
C ALA A 66 -10.23 7.80 -16.02
N GLU A 67 -10.98 7.00 -15.30
CA GLU A 67 -11.11 7.16 -13.84
C GLU A 67 -9.80 6.86 -13.13
N TYR A 68 -9.10 5.77 -13.50
CA TYR A 68 -7.80 5.45 -12.90
C TYR A 68 -6.78 6.58 -13.11
N GLU A 69 -6.82 7.24 -14.26
CA GLU A 69 -5.89 8.34 -14.56
C GLU A 69 -6.14 9.59 -13.69
N ARG A 70 -7.27 9.66 -13.00
CA ARG A 70 -7.59 10.72 -12.04
C ARG A 70 -7.43 10.29 -10.59
N CYS A 71 -6.98 9.06 -10.36
CA CYS A 71 -6.83 8.54 -9.00
C CYS A 71 -5.51 8.94 -8.35
N VAL A 72 -5.55 8.94 -7.02
CA VAL A 72 -4.36 8.95 -6.17
C VAL A 72 -4.43 7.68 -5.33
N ILE A 73 -3.37 6.88 -5.33
CA ILE A 73 -3.29 5.70 -4.47
C ILE A 73 -2.43 6.03 -3.25
N TYR A 74 -2.94 5.69 -2.07
CA TYR A 74 -2.22 5.82 -0.81
C TYR A 74 -1.83 4.45 -0.33
N SER A 75 -0.60 4.31 0.14
CA SER A 75 -0.11 3.08 0.75
C SER A 75 0.72 3.43 1.97
N THR A 76 0.55 2.68 3.06
CA THR A 76 1.33 2.94 4.27
C THR A 76 2.80 2.54 4.11
N LEU A 77 3.12 1.72 3.12
CA LEU A 77 4.49 1.30 2.83
C LEU A 77 4.76 1.45 1.34
N SER A 78 6.01 1.70 0.99
CA SER A 78 6.47 1.74 -0.41
C SER A 78 5.98 0.50 -1.17
N PRO A 79 5.38 0.65 -2.36
CA PRO A 79 4.82 -0.49 -3.08
C PRO A 79 5.89 -1.42 -3.63
N CYS A 80 5.65 -2.74 -3.48
CA CYS A 80 6.53 -3.78 -4.03
C CYS A 80 6.39 -3.86 -5.55
N ASP A 81 7.13 -4.77 -6.17
CA ASP A 81 7.09 -4.96 -7.63
C ASP A 81 5.68 -5.26 -8.15
N MET A 82 4.94 -6.11 -7.47
CA MET A 82 3.58 -6.48 -7.86
C MET A 82 2.63 -5.28 -7.80
N CYS A 83 2.65 -4.56 -6.68
CA CYS A 83 1.80 -3.38 -6.50
C CYS A 83 2.18 -2.26 -7.47
N SER A 84 3.48 -2.06 -7.68
CA SER A 84 3.99 -1.08 -8.65
C SER A 84 3.54 -1.43 -10.06
N GLY A 85 3.55 -2.72 -10.42
CA GLY A 85 3.05 -3.18 -11.71
C GLY A 85 1.58 -2.83 -11.93
N ALA A 86 0.75 -3.02 -10.90
CA ALA A 86 -0.67 -2.66 -10.97
C ALA A 86 -0.86 -1.15 -11.15
N ILE A 87 -0.11 -0.34 -10.41
CA ILE A 87 -0.14 1.13 -10.52
C ILE A 87 0.21 1.57 -11.94
N LEU A 88 1.27 0.98 -12.50
CA LEU A 88 1.72 1.31 -13.87
C LEU A 88 0.73 0.84 -14.92
N LEU A 89 0.16 -0.36 -14.76
CA LEU A 89 -0.79 -0.91 -15.71
C LEU A 89 -2.02 -0.01 -15.86
N TYR A 90 -2.56 0.46 -14.75
CA TYR A 90 -3.77 1.28 -14.76
C TYR A 90 -3.49 2.78 -14.86
N LYS A 91 -2.20 3.15 -14.94
CA LYS A 91 -1.75 4.54 -15.13
C LYS A 91 -2.24 5.47 -14.02
N ILE A 92 -2.24 4.98 -12.80
CA ILE A 92 -2.53 5.81 -11.63
C ILE A 92 -1.37 6.81 -11.49
N PRO A 93 -1.64 8.12 -11.59
CA PRO A 93 -0.56 9.09 -11.77
C PRO A 93 0.16 9.49 -10.49
N VAL A 94 -0.46 9.31 -9.33
CA VAL A 94 0.09 9.78 -8.05
C VAL A 94 0.04 8.67 -7.02
N VAL A 95 1.15 8.43 -6.36
CA VAL A 95 1.29 7.49 -5.23
C VAL A 95 1.75 8.30 -4.02
N VAL A 96 1.03 8.20 -2.92
CA VAL A 96 1.43 8.77 -1.63
C VAL A 96 1.74 7.62 -0.69
N ILE A 97 2.97 7.57 -0.18
CA ILE A 97 3.39 6.54 0.76
C ILE A 97 3.61 7.15 2.14
N ALA A 98 3.34 6.37 3.19
CA ALA A 98 3.60 6.83 4.54
C ALA A 98 5.11 6.77 4.84
N GLU A 99 5.81 5.76 4.36
CA GLU A 99 7.25 5.60 4.62
C GLU A 99 7.90 4.63 3.63
N ASN A 100 9.21 4.70 3.51
CA ASN A 100 10.02 3.77 2.74
C ASN A 100 11.31 3.35 3.46
N GLU A 101 11.37 3.53 4.78
CA GLU A 101 12.55 3.16 5.57
C GLU A 101 12.61 1.68 5.88
N THR A 102 11.46 1.07 6.22
CA THR A 102 11.42 -0.37 6.57
C THR A 102 11.44 -1.26 5.34
N PHE A 103 10.99 -0.73 4.21
CA PHE A 103 11.04 -1.40 2.92
C PHE A 103 10.93 -0.34 1.82
N GLN A 104 11.75 -0.47 0.78
CA GLN A 104 11.64 0.38 -0.39
C GLN A 104 11.51 -0.50 -1.64
N GLY A 105 10.41 -0.35 -2.36
CA GLY A 105 10.17 -1.02 -3.63
C GLY A 105 10.83 -0.26 -4.79
N PRO A 106 10.43 -0.55 -6.04
CA PRO A 106 11.07 0.03 -7.24
C PRO A 106 10.59 1.47 -7.50
N GLU A 107 10.80 2.36 -6.54
CA GLU A 107 10.32 3.75 -6.61
C GLU A 107 10.93 4.51 -7.79
N ALA A 108 12.23 4.29 -8.04
CA ALA A 108 12.89 4.94 -9.19
C ALA A 108 12.22 4.55 -10.50
N HIS A 109 11.81 3.30 -10.64
CA HIS A 109 11.11 2.82 -11.83
C HIS A 109 9.73 3.50 -12.00
N LEU A 110 8.99 3.66 -10.90
CA LEU A 110 7.71 4.38 -10.93
C LEU A 110 7.91 5.82 -11.41
N VAL A 111 8.87 6.52 -10.84
CA VAL A 111 9.17 7.92 -11.20
C VAL A 111 9.62 8.01 -12.65
N GLU A 112 10.47 7.11 -13.11
CA GLU A 112 10.94 7.04 -14.50
C GLU A 112 9.79 6.84 -15.48
N ARG A 113 8.75 6.09 -15.05
CA ARG A 113 7.55 5.85 -15.86
C ARG A 113 6.49 6.95 -15.71
N GLY A 114 6.82 8.06 -15.04
CA GLY A 114 5.97 9.23 -14.96
C GLY A 114 5.04 9.31 -13.75
N VAL A 115 5.18 8.41 -12.80
CA VAL A 115 4.38 8.45 -11.58
C VAL A 115 4.96 9.49 -10.62
N GLU A 116 4.10 10.33 -10.05
CA GLU A 116 4.50 11.25 -8.99
C GLU A 116 4.44 10.49 -7.67
N LEU A 117 5.59 10.34 -7.01
CA LEU A 117 5.67 9.65 -5.73
C LEU A 117 5.93 10.66 -4.62
N ARG A 118 5.06 10.66 -3.62
CA ARG A 118 5.16 11.53 -2.44
C ARG A 118 5.37 10.67 -1.21
N ASN A 119 6.43 10.93 -0.47
CA ASN A 119 6.72 10.22 0.77
C ASN A 119 6.41 11.15 1.95
N ALA A 120 5.43 10.77 2.77
CA ALA A 120 5.02 11.57 3.93
C ALA A 120 6.01 11.48 5.10
N GLU A 121 6.94 10.53 5.06
CA GLU A 121 7.92 10.30 6.13
C GLU A 121 7.25 10.20 7.50
N HIS A 122 6.22 9.36 7.57
CA HIS A 122 5.36 9.24 8.76
C HIS A 122 6.01 8.35 9.81
N ALA A 123 6.47 8.94 10.90
CA ALA A 123 7.20 8.22 11.96
C ALA A 123 6.36 7.08 12.57
N GLY A 124 5.06 7.29 12.77
CA GLY A 124 4.16 6.26 13.31
C GLY A 124 4.05 5.05 12.40
N ALA A 125 4.05 5.24 11.09
CA ALA A 125 4.01 4.15 10.13
C ALA A 125 5.30 3.33 10.17
N VAL A 126 6.44 4.01 10.28
CA VAL A 126 7.75 3.34 10.42
C VAL A 126 7.77 2.48 11.67
N GLU A 127 7.34 3.02 12.80
CA GLU A 127 7.30 2.32 14.08
C GLU A 127 6.40 1.09 14.00
N LEU A 128 5.23 1.23 13.41
CA LEU A 128 4.28 0.13 13.25
C LEU A 128 4.90 -1.05 12.49
N MET A 129 5.59 -0.77 11.38
CA MET A 129 6.25 -1.81 10.59
C MET A 129 7.48 -2.39 11.29
N ARG A 130 8.30 -1.55 11.94
CA ARG A 130 9.47 -2.04 12.67
C ARG A 130 9.08 -3.01 13.76
N ASP A 131 8.04 -2.69 14.52
CA ASP A 131 7.55 -3.55 15.58
C ASP A 131 7.05 -4.89 15.04
N PHE A 132 6.32 -4.84 13.93
CA PHE A 132 5.83 -6.05 13.27
C PHE A 132 6.97 -6.93 12.76
N ILE A 133 7.93 -6.34 12.06
CA ILE A 133 9.07 -7.07 11.48
C ILE A 133 9.90 -7.72 12.59
N ALA A 134 10.10 -7.01 13.70
CA ALA A 134 10.82 -7.55 14.85
C ALA A 134 10.09 -8.74 15.49
N ASP A 135 8.75 -8.69 15.51
CA ASP A 135 7.91 -9.72 16.14
C ASP A 135 7.67 -10.92 15.21
N ARG A 136 7.50 -10.68 13.91
CA ARG A 136 7.13 -11.71 12.94
C ARG A 136 8.02 -11.67 11.68
N PRO A 137 9.35 -11.84 11.81
CA PRO A 137 10.26 -11.70 10.66
C PRO A 137 10.01 -12.73 9.55
N GLU A 138 9.61 -13.97 9.89
CA GLU A 138 9.37 -15.00 8.87
C GLU A 138 8.17 -14.64 8.00
N LEU A 139 7.12 -14.10 8.61
CA LEU A 139 5.91 -13.72 7.90
C LEU A 139 6.19 -12.53 6.97
N TRP A 140 6.99 -11.57 7.46
CA TRP A 140 7.39 -10.43 6.64
C TRP A 140 8.23 -10.89 5.44
N ASN A 141 9.23 -11.73 5.67
CA ASN A 141 10.09 -12.24 4.60
C ASN A 141 9.27 -13.00 3.54
N GLU A 142 8.33 -13.82 3.98
CA GLU A 142 7.43 -14.53 3.07
C GLU A 142 6.66 -13.56 2.17
N ASP A 143 6.20 -12.44 2.73
CA ASP A 143 5.39 -11.47 1.98
C ASP A 143 6.17 -10.72 0.90
N ILE A 144 7.47 -10.61 1.06
CA ILE A 144 8.35 -9.93 0.09
C ILE A 144 9.22 -10.91 -0.71
N GLY A 145 8.92 -12.21 -0.63
CA GLY A 145 9.62 -13.22 -1.41
C GLY A 145 11.04 -13.49 -0.96
N GLU A 146 11.37 -13.22 0.31
CA GLU A 146 12.70 -13.47 0.86
C GLU A 146 12.72 -14.78 1.64
N PRO A 147 13.69 -15.68 1.38
CA PRO A 147 13.80 -16.90 2.17
C PRO A 147 14.24 -16.58 3.60
N SER A 148 13.69 -17.30 4.55
CA SER A 148 14.02 -17.15 5.99
C SER A 148 15.02 -18.19 6.45
#